data_2c39deec24f2980dd7f71f7eda01973e
#
_entry.id   2c39deec24f2980dd7f71f7eda01973e
#
_cell.length_a   1.000
_cell.length_b   1.000
_cell.length_c   1.000
_cell.angle_alpha   90.00
_cell.angle_beta   90.00
_cell.angle_gamma   90.00
#
_symmetry.space_group_name_H-M   'P 1'
#
loop_
_entity.id
_entity.type
_entity.pdbx_description
1 polymer ?
#
loop_
_entity_poly.entity_id
_entity_poly.type
_entity_poly.pdbx_seq_one_letter_code
_entity_poly.pdbx_strand_id
1 'polypeptide(L)'
;MSGRCLCGAITFVVTGPLRDVLNCHCHRCRRFTGHHMAATNGHVDDVEIADPEALLRWYEVARAAYGFCGRCGSSLFWRGAATPDRISISAGTLDPPTGLQTVEAWWTSEASDYHDRPRLPERATE
;
A
#
# COMPACT_ATOMS: atom_id res chain seq x y z
N MET A 1 -10.87 5.07 10.85
CA MET A 1 -10.36 3.73 10.45
C MET A 1 -8.95 3.58 10.98
N SER A 2 -8.59 2.43 11.49
CA SER A 2 -7.27 2.17 12.07
C SER A 2 -6.55 1.04 11.33
N GLY A 3 -5.25 0.96 11.53
CA GLY A 3 -4.42 -0.10 10.99
C GLY A 3 -3.11 -0.21 11.74
N ARG A 4 -2.34 -1.25 11.45
CA ARG A 4 -1.06 -1.51 12.10
C ARG A 4 -0.19 -2.51 11.34
N CYS A 5 1.09 -2.53 11.67
CA CYS A 5 1.99 -3.60 11.22
C CYS A 5 1.72 -4.90 11.99
N LEU A 6 2.30 -6.00 11.55
CA LEU A 6 2.09 -7.32 12.16
C LEU A 6 2.44 -7.33 13.65
N CYS A 7 3.59 -6.76 14.03
CA CYS A 7 4.01 -6.74 15.44
C CYS A 7 3.29 -5.68 16.28
N GLY A 8 2.55 -4.77 15.67
CA GLY A 8 1.79 -3.73 16.38
C GLY A 8 2.59 -2.53 16.85
N ALA A 9 3.90 -2.48 16.59
CA ALA A 9 4.74 -1.36 17.03
C ALA A 9 4.46 -0.07 16.25
N ILE A 10 4.00 -0.18 15.00
CA ILE A 10 3.56 0.95 14.18
C ILE A 10 2.06 0.84 13.99
N THR A 11 1.34 1.87 14.39
CA THR A 11 -0.11 1.98 14.22
C THR A 11 -0.44 3.26 13.44
N PHE A 12 -1.62 3.32 12.87
CA PHE A 12 -2.08 4.52 12.19
C PHE A 12 -3.59 4.65 12.22
N VAL A 13 -4.06 5.88 12.12
CA VAL A 13 -5.49 6.23 12.05
C VAL A 13 -5.72 7.07 10.82
N VAL A 14 -6.78 6.73 10.08
CA VAL A 14 -7.22 7.49 8.91
C VAL A 14 -8.52 8.19 9.24
N THR A 15 -8.55 9.51 9.06
CA THR A 15 -9.71 10.35 9.39
C THR A 15 -10.46 10.85 8.16
N GLY A 16 -9.83 10.81 6.98
CA GLY A 16 -10.43 11.26 5.73
C GLY A 16 -10.84 10.11 4.79
N PRO A 17 -11.36 10.43 3.60
CA PRO A 17 -11.78 9.43 2.65
C PRO A 17 -10.59 8.68 2.06
N LEU A 18 -10.80 7.39 1.79
CA LEU A 18 -9.85 6.53 1.10
C LEU A 18 -10.44 6.11 -0.25
N ARG A 19 -9.59 6.06 -1.27
CA ARG A 19 -9.92 5.47 -2.56
C ARG A 19 -10.10 3.95 -2.38
N ASP A 20 -10.99 3.34 -3.15
CA ASP A 20 -11.07 1.89 -3.22
C ASP A 20 -9.73 1.25 -3.61
N VAL A 21 -9.58 -0.02 -3.29
CA VAL A 21 -8.31 -0.74 -3.44
C VAL A 21 -8.03 -1.03 -4.91
N LEU A 22 -6.77 -0.88 -5.30
CA LEU A 22 -6.26 -1.43 -6.55
C LEU A 22 -5.12 -2.39 -6.29
N ASN A 23 -4.94 -3.34 -7.20
CA ASN A 23 -3.83 -4.29 -7.18
C ASN A 23 -2.75 -3.83 -8.16
N CYS A 24 -1.59 -3.44 -7.65
CA CYS A 24 -0.47 -3.01 -8.48
C CYS A 24 0.47 -4.20 -8.74
N HIS A 25 0.59 -4.59 -10.02
CA HIS A 25 1.40 -5.72 -10.46
C HIS A 25 2.79 -5.32 -10.99
N CYS A 26 3.19 -4.05 -10.86
CA CYS A 26 4.50 -3.61 -11.34
C CYS A 26 5.62 -4.44 -10.68
N HIS A 27 6.76 -4.57 -11.38
CA HIS A 27 7.85 -5.42 -10.88
C HIS A 27 8.38 -4.98 -9.51
N ARG A 28 8.31 -3.69 -9.17
CA ARG A 28 8.72 -3.18 -7.86
C ARG A 28 7.78 -3.64 -6.76
N CYS A 29 6.48 -3.44 -6.95
CA CYS A 29 5.47 -3.89 -5.99
C CYS A 29 5.49 -5.41 -5.83
N ARG A 30 5.65 -6.15 -6.93
CA ARG A 30 5.76 -7.61 -6.91
C ARG A 30 6.95 -8.08 -6.10
N ARG A 31 8.10 -7.48 -6.32
CA ARG A 31 9.33 -7.87 -5.61
C ARG A 31 9.33 -7.43 -4.16
N PHE A 32 8.77 -6.26 -3.87
CA PHE A 32 8.71 -5.76 -2.51
C PHE A 32 7.74 -6.57 -1.64
N THR A 33 6.57 -6.90 -2.16
CA THR A 33 5.52 -7.61 -1.39
C THR A 33 5.56 -9.12 -1.52
N GLY A 34 6.21 -9.65 -2.54
CA GLY A 34 6.19 -11.07 -2.87
C GLY A 34 4.94 -11.51 -3.64
N HIS A 35 4.05 -10.57 -3.99
CA HIS A 35 2.83 -10.84 -4.76
C HIS A 35 2.49 -9.59 -5.59
N HIS A 36 1.33 -9.02 -5.43
CA HIS A 36 1.01 -7.67 -5.88
C HIS A 36 0.82 -6.78 -4.66
N MET A 37 0.83 -5.47 -4.85
CA MET A 37 0.50 -4.55 -3.78
C MET A 37 -0.98 -4.18 -3.86
N ALA A 38 -1.79 -4.68 -2.95
CA ALA A 38 -3.16 -4.24 -2.77
C ALA A 38 -3.15 -2.96 -1.93
N ALA A 39 -3.51 -1.83 -2.54
CA ALA A 39 -3.39 -0.55 -1.86
C ALA A 39 -4.61 0.34 -2.05
N THR A 40 -4.98 1.01 -0.98
CA THR A 40 -5.84 2.19 -0.99
C THR A 40 -4.96 3.44 -1.01
N ASN A 41 -5.57 4.61 -1.05
CA ASN A 41 -4.85 5.87 -1.12
C ASN A 41 -5.67 6.98 -0.47
N GLY A 42 -5.02 7.83 0.31
CA GLY A 42 -5.63 8.98 0.97
C GLY A 42 -4.73 10.20 0.95
N HIS A 43 -5.21 11.30 1.52
CA HIS A 43 -4.41 12.49 1.71
C HIS A 43 -3.47 12.30 2.90
N VAL A 44 -2.23 12.79 2.80
CA VAL A 44 -1.23 12.61 3.87
C VAL A 44 -1.68 13.22 5.19
N ASP A 45 -2.40 14.32 5.17
CA ASP A 45 -2.89 15.00 6.37
C ASP A 45 -4.00 14.23 7.10
N ASP A 46 -4.61 13.26 6.41
CA ASP A 46 -5.67 12.43 6.98
C ASP A 46 -5.13 11.14 7.60
N VAL A 47 -3.82 10.89 7.52
CA VAL A 47 -3.20 9.68 8.05
C VAL A 47 -2.25 10.04 9.17
N GLU A 48 -2.64 9.69 10.40
CA GLU A 48 -1.80 9.89 11.58
C GLU A 48 -1.07 8.59 11.91
N ILE A 49 0.26 8.63 11.83
CA ILE A 49 1.12 7.47 12.07
C ILE A 49 1.73 7.60 13.46
N ALA A 50 1.56 6.57 14.28
CA ALA A 50 2.21 6.45 15.59
C ALA A 50 3.33 5.41 15.50
N ASP A 51 4.56 5.87 15.62
CA ASP A 51 5.78 5.06 15.55
C ASP A 51 6.72 5.42 16.70
N PRO A 52 6.34 5.14 17.96
CA PRO A 52 7.09 5.60 19.13
C PRO A 52 8.50 5.02 19.23
N GLU A 53 8.75 3.86 18.62
CA GLU A 53 10.07 3.21 18.62
C GLU A 53 10.89 3.52 17.37
N ALA A 54 10.42 4.42 16.50
CA ALA A 54 11.10 4.83 15.27
C ALA A 54 11.47 3.65 14.37
N LEU A 55 10.51 2.75 14.13
CA LEU A 55 10.71 1.53 13.35
C LEU A 55 10.32 1.65 11.88
N LEU A 56 9.58 2.70 11.50
CA LEU A 56 9.21 2.91 10.12
C LEU A 56 10.44 3.19 9.26
N ARG A 57 10.62 2.39 8.23
CA ARG A 57 11.70 2.53 7.26
C ARG A 57 11.11 2.83 5.89
N TRP A 58 11.85 3.61 5.11
CA TRP A 58 11.48 3.94 3.75
C TRP A 58 12.58 3.47 2.80
N TYR A 59 12.22 2.55 1.91
CA TYR A 59 13.09 2.13 0.83
C TYR A 59 12.82 2.99 -0.40
N GLU A 60 13.78 3.82 -0.76
CA GLU A 60 13.62 4.74 -1.88
C GLU A 60 14.01 4.09 -3.21
N VAL A 61 13.16 4.30 -4.22
CA VAL A 61 13.41 3.92 -5.60
C VAL A 61 13.13 5.16 -6.45
N ALA A 62 13.81 5.31 -7.58
CA ALA A 62 13.65 6.41 -8.54
C ALA A 62 12.83 7.62 -8.02
N ARG A 63 11.49 7.59 -8.18
CA ARG A 63 10.59 8.68 -7.79
C ARG A 63 9.51 8.21 -6.82
N ALA A 64 9.83 7.24 -5.98
CA ALA A 64 8.89 6.65 -5.04
C ALA A 64 9.62 6.10 -3.82
N ALA A 65 8.85 5.77 -2.77
CA ALA A 65 9.39 5.11 -1.60
C ALA A 65 8.36 4.13 -1.03
N TYR A 66 8.85 3.01 -0.52
CA TYR A 66 8.07 1.97 0.15
C TYR A 66 8.31 2.05 1.64
N GLY A 67 7.23 2.22 2.41
CA GLY A 67 7.28 2.27 3.88
C GLY A 67 6.99 0.91 4.49
N PHE A 68 7.83 0.46 5.40
CA PHE A 68 7.68 -0.84 6.06
C PHE A 68 8.16 -0.80 7.50
N CYS A 69 7.69 -1.74 8.30
CA CYS A 69 8.15 -1.87 9.69
C CYS A 69 9.53 -2.52 9.72
N GLY A 70 10.51 -1.84 10.31
CA GLY A 70 11.87 -2.36 10.45
C GLY A 70 12.01 -3.54 11.41
N ARG A 71 11.00 -3.82 12.25
CA ARG A 71 10.99 -4.96 13.17
C ARG A 71 10.35 -6.19 12.54
N CYS A 72 9.14 -6.10 12.01
CA CYS A 72 8.41 -7.26 11.49
C CYS A 72 8.37 -7.35 9.96
N GLY A 73 8.82 -6.32 9.24
CA GLY A 73 8.86 -6.31 7.79
C GLY A 73 7.53 -6.03 7.10
N SER A 74 6.45 -5.73 7.84
CA SER A 74 5.16 -5.43 7.22
C SER A 74 5.26 -4.29 6.21
N SER A 75 4.79 -4.54 4.98
CA SER A 75 4.61 -3.49 3.98
C SER A 75 3.43 -2.61 4.40
N LEU A 76 3.66 -1.33 4.61
CA LEU A 76 2.67 -0.42 5.18
C LEU A 76 2.21 0.65 4.19
N PHE A 77 3.17 1.38 3.60
CA PHE A 77 2.87 2.60 2.86
C PHE A 77 3.67 2.68 1.56
N TRP A 78 3.14 3.47 0.64
CA TRP A 78 3.87 3.89 -0.55
C TRP A 78 3.62 5.37 -0.78
N ARG A 79 4.65 6.09 -1.22
CA ARG A 79 4.54 7.49 -1.62
C ARG A 79 5.28 7.72 -2.92
N GLY A 80 4.73 8.59 -3.76
CA GLY A 80 5.34 8.98 -5.02
C GLY A 80 5.66 10.47 -5.08
N ALA A 81 6.77 10.82 -5.71
CA ALA A 81 7.19 12.21 -5.84
C ALA A 81 6.21 13.05 -6.67
N ALA A 82 5.47 12.42 -7.58
CA ALA A 82 4.48 13.11 -8.42
C ALA A 82 3.23 13.54 -7.66
N THR A 83 2.94 12.91 -6.51
CA THR A 83 1.75 13.17 -5.68
C THR A 83 2.14 13.30 -4.21
N PRO A 84 2.90 14.35 -3.83
CA PRO A 84 3.46 14.47 -2.48
C PRO A 84 2.40 14.66 -1.38
N ASP A 85 1.19 15.05 -1.75
CA ASP A 85 0.04 15.19 -0.87
C ASP A 85 -0.73 13.88 -0.64
N ARG A 86 -0.31 12.80 -1.29
CA ARG A 86 -0.99 11.50 -1.22
C ARG A 86 -0.09 10.43 -0.61
N ILE A 87 -0.74 9.49 0.07
CA ILE A 87 -0.07 8.29 0.59
C ILE A 87 -0.93 7.07 0.30
N SER A 88 -0.30 6.02 -0.21
CA SER A 88 -0.96 4.73 -0.36
C SER A 88 -0.74 3.91 0.90
N ILE A 89 -1.74 3.12 1.25
CA ILE A 89 -1.73 2.24 2.41
C ILE A 89 -1.95 0.81 1.91
N SER A 90 -1.11 -0.12 2.34
CA SER A 90 -1.31 -1.54 2.07
C SER A 90 -2.63 -1.98 2.71
N ALA A 91 -3.60 -2.39 1.89
CA ALA A 91 -4.98 -2.60 2.32
C ALA A 91 -5.11 -3.66 3.42
N GLY A 92 -4.26 -4.69 3.38
CA GLY A 92 -4.25 -5.75 4.39
C GLY A 92 -3.79 -5.31 5.79
N THR A 93 -3.24 -4.11 5.94
CA THR A 93 -2.83 -3.56 7.24
C THR A 93 -3.92 -2.76 7.93
N LEU A 94 -5.03 -2.49 7.24
CA LEU A 94 -6.22 -1.85 7.81
C LEU A 94 -7.05 -2.86 8.60
N ASP A 95 -7.58 -2.42 9.71
CA ASP A 95 -8.47 -3.24 10.54
C ASP A 95 -9.87 -3.34 9.90
N PRO A 96 -10.42 -4.56 9.72
CA PRO A 96 -11.78 -4.70 9.20
C PRO A 96 -12.85 -4.29 10.25
N PRO A 97 -14.03 -3.87 9.82
CA PRO A 97 -14.46 -3.71 8.43
C PRO A 97 -13.92 -2.43 7.81
N THR A 98 -13.40 -2.53 6.57
CA THR A 98 -12.81 -1.37 5.87
C THR A 98 -13.82 -0.59 5.05
N GLY A 99 -14.88 -1.24 4.59
CA GLY A 99 -15.82 -0.66 3.63
C GLY A 99 -15.26 -0.48 2.22
N LEU A 100 -14.01 -0.92 1.99
CA LEU A 100 -13.33 -0.80 0.69
C LEU A 100 -13.54 -2.04 -0.16
N GLN A 101 -13.45 -1.87 -1.47
CA GLN A 101 -13.50 -2.94 -2.46
C GLN A 101 -12.29 -2.85 -3.37
N THR A 102 -11.86 -3.98 -3.94
CA THR A 102 -10.84 -3.99 -4.98
C THR A 102 -11.52 -3.75 -6.33
N VAL A 103 -11.12 -2.68 -7.01
CA VAL A 103 -11.83 -2.20 -8.21
C VAL A 103 -11.01 -2.23 -9.49
N GLU A 104 -9.68 -2.26 -9.41
CA GLU A 104 -8.79 -2.26 -10.58
C GLU A 104 -7.52 -3.06 -10.32
N ALA A 105 -6.88 -3.48 -11.42
CA ALA A 105 -5.54 -4.01 -11.44
C ALA A 105 -4.67 -3.16 -12.37
N TRP A 106 -3.52 -2.69 -11.86
CA TRP A 106 -2.60 -1.80 -12.56
C TRP A 106 -1.29 -2.51 -12.90
N TRP A 107 -0.62 -2.06 -13.96
CA TRP A 107 0.65 -2.62 -14.41
C TRP A 107 0.58 -4.11 -14.70
N THR A 108 -0.53 -4.54 -15.30
CA THR A 108 -0.78 -5.97 -15.56
C THR A 108 0.18 -6.54 -16.59
N SER A 109 0.81 -5.70 -17.43
CA SER A 109 1.87 -6.13 -18.35
C SER A 109 3.11 -6.68 -17.62
N GLU A 110 3.28 -6.35 -16.35
CA GLU A 110 4.40 -6.81 -15.51
C GLU A 110 3.99 -7.89 -14.50
N ALA A 111 2.74 -8.34 -14.53
CA ALA A 111 2.25 -9.37 -13.63
C ALA A 111 2.99 -10.71 -13.86
N SER A 112 3.22 -11.45 -12.76
CA SER A 112 3.83 -12.77 -12.84
C SER A 112 2.84 -13.82 -13.35
N ASP A 113 3.34 -14.99 -13.69
CA ASP A 113 2.60 -16.06 -14.35
C ASP A 113 2.14 -17.19 -13.41
N TYR A 114 2.45 -17.08 -12.12
CA TYR A 114 2.21 -18.17 -11.16
C TYR A 114 0.77 -18.22 -10.63
N HIS A 115 -0.08 -17.23 -10.94
CA HIS A 115 -1.44 -17.14 -10.41
C HIS A 115 -2.42 -16.57 -11.43
N ASP A 116 -3.68 -16.94 -11.29
CA ASP A 116 -4.77 -16.31 -12.01
C ASP A 116 -5.14 -14.99 -11.33
N ARG A 117 -5.46 -13.98 -12.14
CA ARG A 117 -5.94 -12.70 -11.63
C ARG A 117 -7.47 -12.69 -11.60
N PRO A 118 -8.10 -12.10 -10.57
CA PRO A 118 -9.55 -11.92 -10.58
C PRO A 118 -9.96 -11.04 -11.78
N ARG A 119 -11.20 -11.20 -12.22
CA ARG A 119 -11.75 -10.39 -13.33
C ARG A 119 -12.08 -8.99 -12.83
N LEU A 120 -11.11 -8.11 -12.99
CA LEU A 120 -11.19 -6.69 -12.64
C LEU A 120 -10.84 -5.87 -13.87
N PRO A 121 -11.31 -4.62 -13.96
CA PRO A 121 -10.74 -3.68 -14.90
C PRO A 121 -9.22 -3.64 -14.77
N GLU A 122 -8.52 -3.79 -15.89
CA GLU A 122 -7.06 -3.87 -15.92
C GLU A 122 -6.47 -2.69 -16.67
N ARG A 123 -5.33 -2.21 -16.18
CA ARG A 123 -4.46 -1.31 -16.94
C ARG A 123 -3.13 -2.02 -17.16
N ALA A 124 -2.71 -2.11 -18.42
CA ALA A 124 -1.42 -2.70 -18.78
C ALA A 124 -0.26 -1.91 -18.15
N THR A 125 -0.46 -0.62 -18.00
CA THR A 125 0.42 0.32 -17.31
C THR A 125 -0.41 1.16 -16.35
N GLU A 126 0.09 2.28 -15.93
CA GLU A 126 -0.61 3.22 -15.05
C GLU A 126 -1.68 4.03 -15.82
#